data_23e6696a504de6ac68023b4a9a0a8fbb
#
_entry.id   23e6696a504de6ac68023b4a9a0a8fbb
#
_cell.length_a   1.000
_cell.length_b   1.000
_cell.length_c   1.000
_cell.angle_alpha   90.00
_cell.angle_beta   90.00
_cell.angle_gamma   90.00
#
_symmetry.space_group_name_H-M   'P 1'
#
loop_
_entity.id
_entity.type
_entity.pdbx_description
1 polymer ?
#
loop_
_entity_poly.entity_id
_entity_poly.type
_entity_poly.pdbx_seq_one_letter_code
_entity_poly.pdbx_strand_id
1 'polypeptide(L)'
;LLKTRVWEISRWRNKAAAEGMGIGGLHIVGNEQGSAGTPLPDGVMIPVNSIEKAPSAELRPGQKDSDSLPEYELLDQVLAMYIEHAHGREDLLADGFDETTVDTVMRLVDRAEWKRRQYPLGPKVTALAFGRDRRLPITNAFRE
;
A
#
# COMPACT_ATOMS: atom_id res chain seq x y z
N LEU A 1 -2.15 1.90 -3.28
CA LEU A 1 -1.01 2.60 -2.68
C LEU A 1 -0.06 1.61 -2.03
N LEU A 2 1.22 1.83 -2.15
CA LEU A 2 2.27 1.10 -1.44
C LEU A 2 2.17 1.37 0.07
N LYS A 3 2.64 0.44 0.89
CA LYS A 3 2.48 0.51 2.35
C LYS A 3 3.21 1.69 2.96
N THR A 4 4.45 1.93 2.54
CA THR A 4 5.24 3.08 2.99
C THR A 4 4.53 4.41 2.67
N ARG A 5 3.92 4.50 1.50
CA ARG A 5 3.15 5.69 1.10
C ARG A 5 1.90 5.91 1.97
N VAL A 6 1.25 4.84 2.40
CA VAL A 6 0.12 4.94 3.35
C VAL A 6 0.58 5.52 4.67
N TRP A 7 1.73 5.08 5.20
CA TRP A 7 2.31 5.63 6.43
C TRP A 7 2.70 7.11 6.28
N GLU A 8 3.32 7.49 5.16
CA GLU A 8 3.66 8.89 4.86
C GLU A 8 2.42 9.78 4.84
N ILE A 9 1.37 9.37 4.13
CA ILE A 9 0.11 10.11 4.05
C ILE A 9 -0.55 10.22 5.43
N SER A 10 -0.50 9.17 6.23
CA SER A 10 -1.05 9.18 7.59
C SER A 10 -0.32 10.15 8.51
N ARG A 11 1.02 10.17 8.47
CA ARG A 11 1.83 11.14 9.22
C ARG A 11 1.60 12.57 8.72
N TRP A 12 1.56 12.76 7.40
CA TRP A 12 1.24 14.04 6.80
C TRP A 12 -0.14 14.54 7.25
N ARG A 13 -1.15 13.66 7.29
CA ARG A 13 -2.50 14.01 7.72
C ARG A 13 -2.53 14.52 9.16
N ASN A 14 -1.81 13.86 10.05
CA ASN A 14 -1.69 14.29 11.45
C ASN A 14 -0.97 15.64 11.56
N LYS A 15 0.13 15.83 10.84
CA LYS A 15 0.86 17.11 10.79
C LYS A 15 -0.02 18.23 10.25
N ALA A 16 -0.71 18.02 9.15
CA ALA A 16 -1.61 19.00 8.55
C ALA A 16 -2.74 19.41 9.52
N ALA A 17 -3.28 18.46 10.29
CA ALA A 17 -4.29 18.76 11.31
C ALA A 17 -3.72 19.63 12.44
N ALA A 18 -2.53 19.30 12.94
CA ALA A 18 -1.87 20.07 14.01
C ALA A 18 -1.52 21.51 13.56
N GLU A 19 -1.21 21.71 12.30
CA GLU A 19 -0.92 23.03 11.70
C GLU A 19 -2.19 23.80 11.28
N GLY A 20 -3.38 23.27 11.57
CA GLY A 20 -4.66 23.90 11.20
C GLY A 20 -4.90 23.94 9.69
N MET A 21 -4.10 23.21 8.92
CA MET A 21 -4.33 23.06 7.48
C MET A 21 -5.57 22.20 7.27
N GLY A 22 -6.71 22.86 7.04
CA GLY A 22 -7.86 22.16 6.50
C GLY A 22 -7.46 21.44 5.23
N ILE A 23 -7.89 20.22 5.01
CA ILE A 23 -7.79 19.61 3.68
C ILE A 23 -8.68 20.46 2.80
N GLY A 24 -8.06 21.35 2.01
CA GLY A 24 -8.73 22.34 1.21
C GLY A 24 -9.92 21.76 0.47
N GLY A 25 -11.10 22.26 0.77
CA GLY A 25 -12.25 22.16 -0.08
C GLY A 25 -12.92 20.80 -0.23
N LEU A 26 -12.52 19.73 0.47
CA LEU A 26 -13.32 18.54 0.55
C LEU A 26 -14.44 18.73 1.61
N HIS A 27 -15.39 19.60 1.31
CA HIS A 27 -16.71 19.48 1.83
C HIS A 27 -17.27 18.15 1.31
N ILE A 28 -17.23 17.13 2.14
CA ILE A 28 -18.08 15.96 1.89
C ILE A 28 -19.51 16.50 2.03
N VAL A 29 -20.12 16.78 0.88
CA VAL A 29 -21.51 17.19 0.79
C VAL A 29 -22.33 16.09 1.44
N GLY A 30 -22.93 16.36 2.58
CA GLY A 30 -23.84 15.38 3.19
C GLY A 30 -24.23 15.59 4.65
N ASN A 31 -23.49 16.36 5.42
CA ASN A 31 -23.92 16.76 6.76
C ASN A 31 -23.44 18.17 7.06
N GLU A 32 -24.36 19.03 7.49
CA GLU A 32 -24.04 20.36 8.05
C GLU A 32 -23.18 20.29 9.33
N GLN A 33 -22.94 19.09 9.84
CA GLN A 33 -21.97 18.75 10.87
C GLN A 33 -20.81 18.05 10.20
N GLY A 34 -20.12 18.75 9.27
CA GLY A 34 -19.04 18.24 8.45
C GLY A 34 -18.08 17.39 9.25
N SER A 35 -18.15 16.12 9.03
CA SER A 35 -17.17 15.16 9.54
C SER A 35 -15.88 15.22 8.73
N ALA A 36 -15.20 16.33 8.77
CA ALA A 36 -13.76 16.31 8.82
C ALA A 36 -13.47 15.62 10.14
N GLY A 37 -13.09 14.34 10.13
CA GLY A 37 -13.06 13.50 11.32
C GLY A 37 -12.64 14.28 12.56
N THR A 38 -13.43 14.18 13.62
CA THR A 38 -13.14 14.87 14.88
C THR A 38 -11.76 14.40 15.35
N PRO A 39 -10.79 15.30 15.59
CA PRO A 39 -9.50 14.90 16.14
C PRO A 39 -9.70 14.06 17.39
N LEU A 40 -8.85 13.07 17.61
CA LEU A 40 -8.80 12.34 18.88
C LEU A 40 -8.46 13.30 20.03
N PRO A 41 -8.67 12.91 21.30
CA PRO A 41 -8.39 13.76 22.47
C PRO A 41 -6.97 14.33 22.52
N ASP A 42 -6.01 13.66 21.89
CA ASP A 42 -4.62 14.10 21.74
C ASP A 42 -4.37 15.03 20.53
N GLY A 43 -5.44 15.41 19.80
CA GLY A 43 -5.37 16.32 18.66
C GLY A 43 -4.95 15.66 17.34
N VAL A 44 -4.67 14.35 17.31
CA VAL A 44 -4.31 13.63 16.08
C VAL A 44 -5.56 13.12 15.36
N MET A 45 -5.46 12.98 14.04
CA MET A 45 -6.56 12.45 13.21
C MET A 45 -6.49 10.94 13.08
N ILE A 46 -5.29 10.38 13.09
CA ILE A 46 -5.02 8.95 12.98
C ILE A 46 -4.17 8.55 14.18
N PRO A 47 -4.60 7.60 15.02
CA PRO A 47 -3.84 7.17 16.18
C PRO A 47 -2.41 6.77 15.78
N VAL A 48 -1.42 7.25 16.52
CA VAL A 48 0.01 6.95 16.24
C VAL A 48 0.24 5.44 16.24
N ASN A 49 -0.36 4.73 17.17
CA ASN A 49 -0.27 3.25 17.22
C ASN A 49 -0.80 2.57 15.95
N SER A 50 -1.79 3.15 15.26
CA SER A 50 -2.28 2.61 13.97
C SER A 50 -1.28 2.79 12.82
N ILE A 51 -0.37 3.77 12.95
CA ILE A 51 0.68 4.03 11.97
C ILE A 51 1.91 3.16 12.28
N GLU A 52 2.26 3.01 13.56
CA GLU A 52 3.53 2.39 14.01
C GLU A 52 3.41 0.91 14.35
N LYS A 53 2.18 0.41 14.60
CA LYS A 53 1.96 -1.01 14.85
C LYS A 53 2.50 -1.84 13.68
N ALA A 54 3.34 -2.82 13.99
CA ALA A 54 3.84 -3.77 13.00
C ALA A 54 2.67 -4.46 12.28
N PRO A 55 2.61 -4.42 10.94
CA PRO A 55 1.55 -5.08 10.19
C PRO A 55 1.51 -6.59 10.44
N SER A 56 0.30 -7.12 10.52
CA SER A 56 0.07 -8.55 10.70
C SER A 56 -1.30 -8.94 10.16
N ALA A 57 -1.39 -10.13 9.59
CA ALA A 57 -2.67 -10.75 9.24
C ALA A 57 -3.44 -11.26 10.46
N GLU A 58 -2.82 -11.27 11.64
CA GLU A 58 -3.41 -11.70 12.93
C GLU A 58 -4.05 -13.10 12.90
N LEU A 59 -3.51 -14.01 12.07
CA LEU A 59 -4.00 -15.38 11.94
C LEU A 59 -3.46 -16.31 13.05
N ARG A 60 -2.41 -15.89 13.75
CA ARG A 60 -1.80 -16.59 14.88
C ARG A 60 -1.19 -15.60 15.87
N PRO A 61 -1.05 -15.99 17.16
CA PRO A 61 -0.41 -15.14 18.17
C PRO A 61 1.01 -14.72 17.76
N GLY A 62 1.30 -13.43 17.91
CA GLY A 62 2.64 -12.86 17.65
C GLY A 62 3.07 -12.80 16.20
N GLN A 63 2.20 -13.13 15.24
CA GLN A 63 2.50 -13.07 13.81
C GLN A 63 2.81 -11.63 13.37
N LYS A 64 3.84 -11.51 12.54
CA LYS A 64 4.16 -10.27 11.82
C LYS A 64 4.28 -10.56 10.33
N ASP A 65 4.00 -9.57 9.49
CA ASP A 65 4.16 -9.71 8.03
C ASP A 65 5.63 -9.93 7.65
N SER A 66 6.57 -9.34 8.40
CA SER A 66 8.02 -9.58 8.25
C SER A 66 8.47 -11.03 8.48
N ASP A 67 7.63 -11.90 9.03
CA ASP A 67 7.93 -13.33 9.14
C ASP A 67 7.95 -14.04 7.76
N SER A 68 7.35 -13.42 6.75
CA SER A 68 7.16 -14.03 5.42
C SER A 68 7.38 -13.07 4.25
N LEU A 69 7.55 -11.79 4.51
CA LEU A 69 7.77 -10.74 3.52
C LEU A 69 9.08 -10.01 3.80
N PRO A 70 9.76 -9.48 2.78
CA PRO A 70 10.82 -8.49 2.96
C PRO A 70 10.32 -7.29 3.76
N GLU A 71 11.24 -6.51 4.33
CA GLU A 71 10.90 -5.23 4.94
C GLU A 71 10.15 -4.34 3.94
N TYR A 72 9.15 -3.60 4.43
CA TYR A 72 8.25 -2.86 3.55
C TYR A 72 8.93 -1.81 2.69
N GLU A 73 10.02 -1.21 3.16
CA GLU A 73 10.82 -0.26 2.39
C GLU A 73 11.42 -0.92 1.14
N LEU A 74 11.96 -2.12 1.26
CA LEU A 74 12.49 -2.89 0.14
C LEU A 74 11.36 -3.45 -0.74
N LEU A 75 10.33 -4.03 -0.11
CA LEU A 75 9.17 -4.58 -0.81
C LEU A 75 8.50 -3.53 -1.71
N ASP A 76 8.27 -2.33 -1.19
CA ASP A 76 7.61 -1.26 -1.93
C ASP A 76 8.47 -0.72 -3.08
N GLN A 77 9.81 -0.74 -2.95
CA GLN A 77 10.71 -0.39 -4.06
C GLN A 77 10.59 -1.41 -5.21
N VAL A 78 10.67 -2.70 -4.90
CA VAL A 78 10.50 -3.76 -5.90
C VAL A 78 9.12 -3.68 -6.55
N LEU A 79 8.06 -3.47 -5.76
CA LEU A 79 6.70 -3.32 -6.27
C LEU A 79 6.53 -2.10 -7.17
N ALA A 80 7.14 -0.97 -6.84
CA ALA A 80 7.11 0.22 -7.68
C ALA A 80 7.72 -0.05 -9.05
N MET A 81 8.93 -0.64 -9.08
CA MET A 81 9.61 -0.96 -10.33
C MET A 81 8.82 -2.01 -11.14
N TYR A 82 8.39 -3.08 -10.50
CA TYR A 82 7.66 -4.17 -11.15
C TYR A 82 6.29 -3.75 -11.69
N ILE A 83 5.52 -2.95 -10.93
CA ILE A 83 4.14 -2.60 -11.27
C ILE A 83 4.04 -1.25 -11.98
N GLU A 84 4.62 -0.19 -11.40
CA GLU A 84 4.43 1.18 -11.91
C GLU A 84 5.34 1.48 -13.10
N HIS A 85 6.53 0.87 -13.13
CA HIS A 85 7.49 1.00 -14.22
C HIS A 85 7.50 -0.20 -15.20
N ALA A 86 6.73 -1.24 -14.89
CA ALA A 86 6.61 -2.45 -15.70
C ALA A 86 7.96 -3.17 -15.97
N HIS A 87 8.88 -3.11 -15.00
CA HIS A 87 10.15 -3.85 -15.08
C HIS A 87 9.92 -5.36 -15.00
N GLY A 88 10.60 -6.12 -15.87
CA GLY A 88 10.65 -7.57 -15.78
C GLY A 88 11.69 -8.04 -14.75
N ARG A 89 11.82 -9.35 -14.59
CA ARG A 89 12.79 -9.96 -13.67
C ARG A 89 14.22 -9.50 -13.94
N GLU A 90 14.62 -9.52 -15.20
CA GLU A 90 15.99 -9.13 -15.61
C GLU A 90 16.28 -7.66 -15.29
N ASP A 91 15.31 -6.78 -15.52
CA ASP A 91 15.44 -5.36 -15.20
C ASP A 91 15.63 -5.15 -13.69
N LEU A 92 14.85 -5.85 -12.86
CA LEU A 92 14.95 -5.77 -11.39
C LEU A 92 16.31 -6.26 -10.89
N LEU A 93 16.86 -7.32 -11.47
CA LEU A 93 18.20 -7.78 -11.14
C LEU A 93 19.28 -6.78 -11.59
N ALA A 94 19.09 -6.15 -12.74
CA ALA A 94 19.99 -5.10 -13.24
C ALA A 94 19.91 -3.83 -12.37
N ASP A 95 18.75 -3.53 -11.80
CA ASP A 95 18.57 -2.45 -10.81
C ASP A 95 19.24 -2.75 -9.45
N GLY A 96 19.76 -3.97 -9.26
CA GLY A 96 20.54 -4.37 -8.09
C GLY A 96 19.73 -5.02 -6.97
N PHE A 97 18.48 -5.39 -7.21
CA PHE A 97 17.69 -6.15 -6.23
C PHE A 97 18.18 -7.60 -6.14
N ASP A 98 18.13 -8.15 -4.92
CA ASP A 98 18.46 -9.55 -4.66
C ASP A 98 17.51 -10.52 -5.37
N GLU A 99 18.06 -11.55 -6.01
CA GLU A 99 17.32 -12.53 -6.79
C GLU A 99 16.21 -13.23 -5.98
N THR A 100 16.51 -13.64 -4.76
CA THR A 100 15.55 -14.31 -3.89
C THR A 100 14.36 -13.40 -3.55
N THR A 101 14.66 -12.12 -3.32
CA THR A 101 13.66 -11.08 -3.05
C THR A 101 12.79 -10.85 -4.28
N VAL A 102 13.39 -10.67 -5.46
CA VAL A 102 12.67 -10.47 -6.72
C VAL A 102 11.73 -11.64 -6.99
N ASP A 103 12.22 -12.87 -6.98
CA ASP A 103 11.44 -14.07 -7.26
C ASP A 103 10.31 -14.25 -6.24
N THR A 104 10.55 -13.94 -4.98
CA THR A 104 9.54 -14.02 -3.94
C THR A 104 8.44 -13.00 -4.17
N VAL A 105 8.78 -11.75 -4.44
CA VAL A 105 7.80 -10.67 -4.65
C VAL A 105 6.98 -10.93 -5.91
N MET A 106 7.61 -11.24 -7.04
CA MET A 106 6.91 -11.53 -8.30
C MET A 106 5.94 -12.69 -8.13
N ARG A 107 6.39 -13.80 -7.56
CA ARG A 107 5.54 -14.96 -7.27
C ARG A 107 4.35 -14.64 -6.37
N LEU A 108 4.53 -13.84 -5.33
CA LEU A 108 3.45 -13.45 -4.42
C LEU A 108 2.44 -12.53 -5.11
N VAL A 109 2.91 -11.60 -5.94
CA VAL A 109 2.06 -10.72 -6.73
C VAL A 109 1.18 -11.52 -7.68
N ASP A 110 1.77 -12.44 -8.45
CA ASP A 110 1.04 -13.23 -9.44
C ASP A 110 0.00 -14.15 -8.78
N ARG A 111 0.37 -14.80 -7.69
CA ARG A 111 -0.55 -15.67 -6.93
C ARG A 111 -1.68 -14.90 -6.25
N ALA A 112 -1.52 -13.60 -6.00
CA ALA A 112 -2.54 -12.78 -5.36
C ALA A 112 -3.55 -12.16 -6.35
N GLU A 113 -3.52 -12.49 -7.65
CA GLU A 113 -4.44 -11.95 -8.66
C GLU A 113 -5.91 -12.10 -8.24
N TRP A 114 -6.30 -13.25 -7.73
CA TRP A 114 -7.67 -13.49 -7.29
C TRP A 114 -8.10 -12.57 -6.13
N LYS A 115 -7.19 -12.20 -5.22
CA LYS A 115 -7.46 -11.24 -4.14
C LYS A 115 -7.68 -9.83 -4.70
N ARG A 116 -6.88 -9.44 -5.70
CA ARG A 116 -7.03 -8.13 -6.37
C ARG A 116 -8.37 -7.99 -7.08
N ARG A 117 -8.96 -9.10 -7.53
CA ARG A 117 -10.29 -9.12 -8.16
C ARG A 117 -11.44 -8.81 -7.21
N GLN A 118 -11.22 -8.96 -5.91
CA GLN A 118 -12.21 -8.69 -4.86
C GLN A 118 -12.15 -7.25 -4.34
N TYR A 119 -11.20 -6.47 -4.83
CA TYR A 119 -10.99 -5.10 -4.36
C TYR A 119 -12.10 -4.17 -4.90
N PRO A 120 -12.66 -3.27 -4.04
CA PRO A 120 -13.64 -2.29 -4.49
C PRO A 120 -13.00 -1.27 -5.44
N LEU A 121 -13.83 -0.60 -6.23
CA LEU A 121 -13.37 0.48 -7.10
C LEU A 121 -12.77 1.61 -6.27
N GLY A 122 -11.54 1.97 -6.61
CA GLY A 122 -10.80 3.07 -6.00
C GLY A 122 -10.25 4.03 -7.06
N PRO A 123 -9.85 5.24 -6.65
CA PRO A 123 -9.21 6.18 -7.57
C PRO A 123 -7.86 5.65 -8.05
N LYS A 124 -7.54 5.92 -9.31
CA LYS A 124 -6.22 5.65 -9.86
C LYS A 124 -5.30 6.80 -9.48
N VAL A 125 -4.20 6.48 -8.80
CA VAL A 125 -3.23 7.46 -8.27
C VAL A 125 -1.81 7.28 -8.84
N THR A 126 -1.60 6.28 -9.70
CA THR A 126 -0.33 5.97 -10.35
C THR A 126 -0.52 5.78 -11.85
N ALA A 127 0.54 5.89 -12.63
CA ALA A 127 0.50 5.71 -14.08
C ALA A 127 -0.02 4.31 -14.46
N LEU A 128 0.48 3.28 -13.76
CA LEU A 128 -0.04 1.92 -13.85
C LEU A 128 -0.62 1.54 -12.49
N ALA A 129 -1.90 1.18 -12.46
CA ALA A 129 -2.59 0.80 -11.24
C ALA A 129 -2.46 -0.72 -11.01
N PHE A 130 -2.01 -1.09 -9.83
CA PHE A 130 -1.78 -2.47 -9.41
C PHE A 130 -2.98 -3.40 -9.60
N GLY A 131 -4.19 -2.92 -9.37
CA GLY A 131 -5.39 -3.75 -9.46
C GLY A 131 -6.13 -3.65 -10.80
N ARG A 132 -5.92 -2.59 -11.58
CA ARG A 132 -6.70 -2.33 -12.78
C ARG A 132 -5.91 -2.55 -14.07
N ASP A 133 -4.70 -2.09 -14.12
CA ASP A 133 -3.90 -2.08 -15.35
C ASP A 133 -3.04 -3.35 -15.49
N ARG A 134 -2.78 -4.07 -14.39
CA ARG A 134 -2.10 -5.37 -14.39
C ARG A 134 -3.10 -6.46 -13.99
N ARG A 135 -3.64 -7.14 -14.97
CA ARG A 135 -4.58 -8.26 -14.79
C ARG A 135 -4.10 -9.49 -15.52
N LEU A 136 -3.90 -10.56 -14.76
CA LEU A 136 -3.60 -11.87 -15.30
C LEU A 136 -4.83 -12.77 -15.22
N PRO A 137 -5.00 -13.77 -16.12
CA PRO A 137 -5.99 -14.81 -15.91
C PRO A 137 -5.78 -15.51 -14.57
N ILE A 138 -6.84 -15.69 -13.77
CA ILE A 138 -6.72 -16.34 -12.44
C ILE A 138 -6.11 -17.74 -12.54
N THR A 139 -6.41 -18.43 -13.65
CA THR A 139 -5.89 -19.78 -13.93
C THR A 139 -4.54 -19.79 -14.64
N ASN A 140 -3.89 -18.63 -14.77
CA ASN A 140 -2.59 -18.52 -15.42
C ASN A 140 -1.52 -19.26 -14.61
N ALA A 141 -0.79 -20.15 -15.27
CA ALA A 141 0.35 -20.86 -14.71
C ALA A 141 1.71 -20.35 -15.23
N PHE A 142 1.70 -19.33 -16.10
CA PHE A 142 2.92 -18.71 -16.60
C PHE A 142 3.74 -18.12 -15.45
N ARG A 143 5.05 -18.27 -15.52
CA ARG A 143 6.03 -17.66 -14.62
C ARG A 143 7.15 -17.09 -15.46
N GLU A 144 7.56 -15.86 -15.21
CA GLU A 144 8.80 -15.28 -15.72
C GLU A 144 10.02 -15.87 -15.04
#